data_273ad293b35b1b57d4ad9b3d82a5b5be
#
_entry.id   273ad293b35b1b57d4ad9b3d82a5b5be
#
_cell.length_a   1.000
_cell.length_b   1.000
_cell.length_c   1.000
_cell.angle_alpha   90.00
_cell.angle_beta   90.00
_cell.angle_gamma   90.00
#
_symmetry.space_group_name_H-M   'P 1'
#
loop_
_entity.id
_entity.type
_entity.pdbx_description
1 polymer ?
#
loop_
_entity_poly.entity_id
_entity_poly.type
_entity_poly.pdbx_seq_one_letter_code
_entity_poly.pdbx_strand_id
1 'polypeptide(L)'
;TCTIGVINMLGLAKKNNAKILQASTSEVYGDPEIHPQKEDYNGNVNTLGYRSCYDEGKRCAETLFMDYKREHNLNIRIVRIFNTYGPNMTKNDGRVVSNFILQALKGEDITVYGDGSQTRSFQFIDDLVEGLLKMMNSDSVGPINLGNPIELSMKDLATMVIRLTNSSSNIIYKELPKDDPKRRRPDINLAKSILDWSPIIDLETGLKKTINYFTTH
;
A
#
# COMPACT_ATOMS: atom_id res chain seq x y z
N THR A 1 -15.03 -6.59 -8.58
CA THR A 1 -13.72 -7.27 -8.71
C THR A 1 -13.34 -7.95 -7.39
N CYS A 2 -13.36 -7.25 -6.25
CA CYS A 2 -12.85 -7.78 -4.97
C CYS A 2 -13.66 -8.95 -4.36
N THR A 3 -14.87 -9.21 -4.82
CA THR A 3 -15.73 -10.31 -4.35
C THR A 3 -15.92 -11.38 -5.42
N ILE A 4 -16.72 -11.12 -6.45
CA ILE A 4 -16.99 -12.10 -7.54
C ILE A 4 -15.70 -12.54 -8.23
N GLY A 5 -14.77 -11.61 -8.52
CA GLY A 5 -13.48 -11.95 -9.12
C GLY A 5 -12.66 -12.89 -8.23
N VAL A 6 -12.69 -12.67 -6.91
CA VAL A 6 -12.01 -13.53 -5.93
C VAL A 6 -12.61 -14.94 -5.91
N ILE A 7 -13.94 -15.07 -5.89
CA ILE A 7 -14.62 -16.37 -5.93
C ILE A 7 -14.23 -17.15 -7.20
N ASN A 8 -14.22 -16.48 -8.36
CA ASN A 8 -13.84 -17.12 -9.63
C ASN A 8 -12.38 -17.60 -9.61
N MET A 9 -11.45 -16.77 -9.08
CA MET A 9 -10.04 -17.14 -9.01
C MET A 9 -9.76 -18.24 -7.99
N LEU A 10 -10.45 -18.25 -6.85
CA LEU A 10 -10.39 -19.32 -5.87
C LEU A 10 -10.93 -20.63 -6.44
N GLY A 11 -12.05 -20.60 -7.19
CA GLY A 11 -12.58 -21.75 -7.90
C GLY A 11 -11.61 -22.30 -8.94
N LEU A 12 -10.95 -21.43 -9.70
CA LEU A 12 -9.93 -21.80 -10.69
C LEU A 12 -8.71 -22.42 -10.01
N ALA A 13 -8.21 -21.80 -8.91
CA ALA A 13 -7.09 -22.32 -8.14
C ALA A 13 -7.40 -23.68 -7.55
N LYS A 14 -8.61 -23.89 -6.99
CA LYS A 14 -9.08 -25.18 -6.50
C LYS A 14 -9.09 -26.23 -7.61
N LYS A 15 -9.68 -25.92 -8.77
CA LYS A 15 -9.77 -26.84 -9.92
C LYS A 15 -8.39 -27.31 -10.39
N ASN A 16 -7.37 -26.43 -10.34
CA ASN A 16 -6.04 -26.72 -10.86
C ASN A 16 -5.03 -27.09 -9.75
N ASN A 17 -5.47 -27.24 -8.49
CA ASN A 17 -4.60 -27.43 -7.32
C ASN A 17 -3.44 -26.41 -7.28
N ALA A 18 -3.73 -25.16 -7.60
CA ALA A 18 -2.75 -24.12 -7.72
C ALA A 18 -2.61 -23.31 -6.41
N LYS A 19 -1.38 -22.89 -6.09
CA LYS A 19 -1.14 -21.90 -5.06
C LYS A 19 -1.66 -20.53 -5.52
N ILE A 20 -2.33 -19.82 -4.62
CA ILE A 20 -2.90 -18.50 -4.94
C ILE A 20 -2.58 -17.49 -3.84
N LEU A 21 -2.23 -16.25 -4.23
CA LEU A 21 -1.96 -15.15 -3.32
C LEU A 21 -3.03 -14.05 -3.45
N GLN A 22 -3.57 -13.63 -2.31
CA GLN A 22 -4.41 -12.44 -2.19
C GLN A 22 -3.54 -11.22 -1.93
N ALA A 23 -3.47 -10.32 -2.91
CA ALA A 23 -2.98 -8.97 -2.71
C ALA A 23 -4.05 -8.16 -1.97
N SER A 24 -4.03 -8.25 -0.63
CA SER A 24 -4.86 -7.43 0.24
C SER A 24 -4.21 -6.06 0.45
N THR A 25 -4.69 -5.28 1.39
CA THR A 25 -4.30 -3.88 1.55
C THR A 25 -4.30 -3.47 3.01
N SER A 26 -3.53 -2.45 3.37
CA SER A 26 -3.62 -1.79 4.67
C SER A 26 -4.97 -1.10 4.92
N GLU A 27 -5.78 -0.91 3.89
CA GLU A 27 -7.14 -0.34 4.02
C GLU A 27 -8.08 -1.23 4.83
N VAL A 28 -7.79 -2.54 4.97
CA VAL A 28 -8.55 -3.45 5.85
C VAL A 28 -8.51 -3.04 7.31
N TYR A 29 -7.55 -2.21 7.71
CA TYR A 29 -7.44 -1.65 9.06
C TYR A 29 -8.30 -0.40 9.28
N GLY A 30 -8.84 0.22 8.22
CA GLY A 30 -9.65 1.42 8.29
C GLY A 30 -8.92 2.63 8.86
N ASP A 31 -9.58 3.41 9.73
CA ASP A 31 -8.95 4.44 10.57
C ASP A 31 -8.47 3.80 11.87
N PRO A 32 -7.19 3.38 11.94
CA PRO A 32 -6.74 2.47 12.96
C PRO A 32 -6.56 3.13 14.32
N GLU A 33 -7.06 2.47 15.36
CA GLU A 33 -6.85 2.84 16.77
C GLU A 33 -5.49 2.35 17.31
N ILE A 34 -4.88 1.36 16.63
CA ILE A 34 -3.58 0.78 16.99
C ILE A 34 -2.51 1.27 16.01
N HIS A 35 -1.37 1.69 16.54
CA HIS A 35 -0.25 2.21 15.77
C HIS A 35 1.10 1.72 16.35
N PRO A 36 1.98 1.06 15.58
CA PRO A 36 1.80 0.60 14.20
C PRO A 36 0.74 -0.52 14.08
N GLN A 37 0.18 -0.70 12.86
CA GLN A 37 -0.82 -1.73 12.62
C GLN A 37 -0.17 -3.12 12.55
N LYS A 38 -0.68 -4.04 13.39
CA LYS A 38 -0.29 -5.46 13.44
C LYS A 38 -1.32 -6.32 12.74
N GLU A 39 -0.92 -7.50 12.31
CA GLU A 39 -1.79 -8.41 11.55
C GLU A 39 -2.96 -8.97 12.36
N ASP A 40 -2.83 -9.07 13.67
CA ASP A 40 -3.88 -9.52 14.62
C ASP A 40 -4.93 -8.42 14.92
N TYR A 41 -4.69 -7.18 14.49
CA TYR A 41 -5.65 -6.10 14.64
C TYR A 41 -6.78 -6.22 13.61
N ASN A 42 -8.03 -6.33 14.08
CA ASN A 42 -9.21 -6.52 13.23
C ASN A 42 -9.62 -5.29 12.42
N GLY A 43 -9.07 -4.11 12.75
CA GLY A 43 -9.38 -2.87 12.04
C GLY A 43 -10.61 -2.13 12.57
N ASN A 44 -10.75 -0.89 12.11
CA ASN A 44 -11.85 0.02 12.40
C ASN A 44 -12.31 0.66 11.08
N VAL A 45 -13.14 -0.06 10.31
CA VAL A 45 -13.62 0.37 8.99
C VAL A 45 -14.99 1.01 9.11
N ASN A 46 -15.14 2.22 8.56
CA ASN A 46 -16.45 2.85 8.40
C ASN A 46 -17.16 2.24 7.17
N THR A 47 -18.13 1.37 7.40
CA THR A 47 -18.86 0.66 6.34
C THR A 47 -19.73 1.56 5.45
N LEU A 48 -19.97 2.81 5.84
CA LEU A 48 -20.76 3.81 5.10
C LEU A 48 -19.87 4.91 4.47
N GLY A 49 -18.55 4.81 4.63
CA GLY A 49 -17.60 5.79 4.11
C GLY A 49 -17.44 5.72 2.58
N TYR A 50 -16.92 6.78 1.98
CA TYR A 50 -16.70 6.85 0.52
C TYR A 50 -15.78 5.74 -0.03
N ARG A 51 -14.91 5.17 0.79
CA ARG A 51 -13.96 4.11 0.42
C ARG A 51 -14.43 2.71 0.78
N SER A 52 -15.55 2.58 1.49
CA SER A 52 -16.03 1.31 2.08
C SER A 52 -16.15 0.17 1.07
N CYS A 53 -16.55 0.46 -0.17
CA CYS A 53 -16.67 -0.58 -1.20
C CYS A 53 -15.32 -1.25 -1.52
N TYR A 54 -14.20 -0.54 -1.40
CA TYR A 54 -12.86 -1.10 -1.55
C TYR A 54 -12.42 -1.82 -0.28
N ASP A 55 -12.54 -1.16 0.87
CA ASP A 55 -12.07 -1.65 2.16
C ASP A 55 -12.78 -2.94 2.55
N GLU A 56 -14.11 -2.95 2.56
CA GLU A 56 -14.94 -4.12 2.83
C GLU A 56 -14.82 -5.19 1.74
N GLY A 57 -14.65 -4.80 0.48
CA GLY A 57 -14.38 -5.74 -0.60
C GLY A 57 -13.08 -6.52 -0.39
N LYS A 58 -12.03 -5.88 0.12
CA LYS A 58 -10.76 -6.54 0.46
C LYS A 58 -10.86 -7.40 1.73
N ARG A 59 -11.59 -6.95 2.75
CA ARG A 59 -11.90 -7.74 3.96
C ARG A 59 -12.68 -9.01 3.60
N CYS A 60 -13.71 -8.89 2.78
CA CYS A 60 -14.47 -10.03 2.24
C CYS A 60 -13.56 -11.00 1.47
N ALA A 61 -12.62 -10.48 0.68
CA ALA A 61 -11.66 -11.30 -0.05
C ALA A 61 -10.77 -12.14 0.89
N GLU A 62 -10.24 -11.54 1.97
CA GLU A 62 -9.48 -12.29 2.99
C GLU A 62 -10.32 -13.40 3.62
N THR A 63 -11.59 -13.10 3.97
CA THR A 63 -12.53 -14.07 4.54
C THR A 63 -12.74 -15.26 3.58
N LEU A 64 -13.03 -14.98 2.30
CA LEU A 64 -13.22 -16.01 1.28
C LEU A 64 -11.97 -16.89 1.09
N PHE A 65 -10.77 -16.30 1.11
CA PHE A 65 -9.52 -17.05 1.05
C PHE A 65 -9.40 -18.03 2.23
N MET A 66 -9.68 -17.54 3.46
CA MET A 66 -9.63 -18.37 4.65
C MET A 66 -10.67 -19.50 4.65
N ASP A 67 -11.88 -19.24 4.13
CA ASP A 67 -12.91 -20.27 4.02
C ASP A 67 -12.53 -21.35 3.00
N TYR A 68 -12.01 -20.97 1.82
CA TYR A 68 -11.50 -21.94 0.87
C TYR A 68 -10.33 -22.76 1.40
N LYS A 69 -9.49 -22.16 2.27
CA LYS A 69 -8.44 -22.91 2.99
C LYS A 69 -9.04 -23.94 3.94
N ARG A 70 -10.05 -23.57 4.74
CA ARG A 70 -10.69 -24.45 5.72
C ARG A 70 -11.46 -25.59 5.05
N GLU A 71 -12.30 -25.26 4.06
CA GLU A 71 -13.22 -26.21 3.42
C GLU A 71 -12.54 -27.11 2.38
N HIS A 72 -11.50 -26.60 1.72
CA HIS A 72 -10.90 -27.27 0.56
C HIS A 72 -9.40 -27.51 0.70
N ASN A 73 -8.80 -27.13 1.82
CA ASN A 73 -7.36 -27.18 2.05
C ASN A 73 -6.55 -26.50 0.91
N LEU A 74 -7.13 -25.45 0.30
CA LEU A 74 -6.48 -24.71 -0.81
C LEU A 74 -5.18 -24.05 -0.32
N ASN A 75 -4.15 -24.09 -1.14
CA ASN A 75 -2.85 -23.51 -0.83
C ASN A 75 -2.87 -21.99 -1.08
N ILE A 76 -3.25 -21.24 -0.06
CA ILE A 76 -3.43 -19.78 -0.14
C ILE A 76 -2.29 -19.00 0.52
N ARG A 77 -2.14 -17.74 0.12
CA ARG A 77 -1.30 -16.72 0.76
C ARG A 77 -2.08 -15.42 0.84
N ILE A 78 -1.89 -14.65 1.92
CA ILE A 78 -2.51 -13.33 2.10
C ILE A 78 -1.41 -12.35 2.50
N VAL A 79 -1.29 -11.24 1.77
CA VAL A 79 -0.44 -10.11 2.12
C VAL A 79 -1.25 -8.84 2.23
N ARG A 80 -0.99 -8.00 3.24
CA ARG A 80 -1.57 -6.67 3.40
C ARG A 80 -0.54 -5.64 2.96
N ILE A 81 -0.75 -5.09 1.76
CA ILE A 81 0.18 -4.16 1.12
C ILE A 81 -0.07 -2.76 1.65
N PHE A 82 0.99 -2.11 2.12
CA PHE A 82 0.99 -0.70 2.50
C PHE A 82 1.38 0.19 1.31
N ASN A 83 1.33 1.53 1.50
CA ASN A 83 1.57 2.46 0.40
C ASN A 83 2.86 2.14 -0.35
N THR A 84 2.72 1.89 -1.63
CA THR A 84 3.82 1.52 -2.52
C THR A 84 3.91 2.53 -3.65
N TYR A 85 5.13 2.88 -4.03
CA TYR A 85 5.43 3.79 -5.12
C TYR A 85 6.59 3.27 -5.97
N GLY A 86 6.74 3.79 -7.18
CA GLY A 86 7.83 3.42 -8.07
C GLY A 86 7.56 3.76 -9.54
N PRO A 87 8.48 3.41 -10.44
CA PRO A 87 8.26 3.45 -11.89
C PRO A 87 6.97 2.72 -12.31
N ASN A 88 6.44 3.08 -13.46
CA ASN A 88 5.20 2.53 -14.04
C ASN A 88 3.90 2.87 -13.27
N MET A 89 3.94 3.78 -12.27
CA MET A 89 2.70 4.33 -11.73
C MET A 89 1.98 5.14 -12.83
N THR A 90 0.65 5.03 -12.84
CA THR A 90 -0.16 5.84 -13.76
C THR A 90 -0.09 7.31 -13.37
N LYS A 91 0.16 8.20 -14.34
CA LYS A 91 0.35 9.63 -14.10
C LYS A 91 -0.82 10.32 -13.39
N ASN A 92 -2.04 9.87 -13.64
CA ASN A 92 -3.26 10.50 -13.12
C ASN A 92 -4.04 9.56 -12.17
N ASP A 93 -3.35 8.73 -11.39
CA ASP A 93 -4.01 7.78 -10.48
C ASP A 93 -4.43 8.38 -9.13
N GLY A 94 -4.13 9.65 -8.90
CA GLY A 94 -4.50 10.38 -7.68
C GLY A 94 -3.64 10.09 -6.46
N ARG A 95 -2.59 9.27 -6.57
CA ARG A 95 -1.72 8.96 -5.42
C ARG A 95 -0.73 10.09 -5.16
N VAL A 96 -0.43 10.29 -3.88
CA VAL A 96 0.34 11.46 -3.44
C VAL A 96 1.73 11.53 -4.06
N VAL A 97 2.47 10.41 -4.17
CA VAL A 97 3.85 10.43 -4.70
C VAL A 97 3.86 10.80 -6.17
N SER A 98 3.02 10.17 -7.00
CA SER A 98 2.91 10.49 -8.43
C SER A 98 2.43 11.93 -8.64
N ASN A 99 1.43 12.39 -7.88
CA ASN A 99 0.92 13.76 -7.99
C ASN A 99 2.00 14.81 -7.67
N PHE A 100 2.73 14.64 -6.55
CA PHE A 100 3.77 15.58 -6.16
C PHE A 100 4.91 15.64 -7.20
N ILE A 101 5.34 14.47 -7.70
CA ILE A 101 6.38 14.41 -8.73
C ILE A 101 5.91 15.11 -10.01
N LEU A 102 4.70 14.84 -10.48
CA LEU A 102 4.19 15.46 -11.72
C LEU A 102 3.98 16.96 -11.59
N GLN A 103 3.45 17.43 -10.46
CA GLN A 103 3.30 18.87 -10.19
C GLN A 103 4.68 19.54 -10.20
N ALA A 104 5.65 18.96 -9.49
CA ALA A 104 7.00 19.51 -9.43
C ALA A 104 7.70 19.52 -10.81
N LEU A 105 7.59 18.46 -11.61
CA LEU A 105 8.18 18.39 -12.95
C LEU A 105 7.56 19.39 -13.94
N LYS A 106 6.30 19.75 -13.74
CA LYS A 106 5.61 20.77 -14.55
C LYS A 106 5.83 22.20 -14.05
N GLY A 107 6.46 22.40 -12.90
CA GLY A 107 6.58 23.71 -12.24
C GLY A 107 5.26 24.20 -11.65
N GLU A 108 4.28 23.32 -11.46
CA GLU A 108 3.01 23.61 -10.80
C GLU A 108 3.19 23.55 -9.27
N ASP A 109 2.37 24.30 -8.51
CA ASP A 109 2.38 24.23 -7.05
C ASP A 109 1.98 22.84 -6.56
N ILE A 110 2.72 22.32 -5.55
CA ILE A 110 2.43 21.03 -4.95
C ILE A 110 1.26 21.17 -3.97
N THR A 111 0.19 20.43 -4.22
CA THR A 111 -1.02 20.45 -3.42
C THR A 111 -0.93 19.46 -2.25
N VAL A 112 -0.82 19.98 -1.04
CA VAL A 112 -0.89 19.21 0.22
C VAL A 112 -2.28 19.39 0.83
N TYR A 113 -2.94 18.28 1.17
CA TYR A 113 -4.22 18.32 1.86
C TYR A 113 -4.01 18.41 3.38
N GLY A 114 -4.90 19.15 4.07
CA GLY A 114 -4.74 19.47 5.49
C GLY A 114 -3.58 20.42 5.72
N ASP A 115 -2.96 20.35 6.90
CA ASP A 115 -1.79 21.14 7.28
C ASP A 115 -0.45 20.48 6.90
N GLY A 116 -0.51 19.29 6.31
CA GLY A 116 0.66 18.51 5.90
C GLY A 116 1.35 17.75 7.04
N SER A 117 0.81 17.80 8.26
CA SER A 117 1.37 17.09 9.43
C SER A 117 1.01 15.59 9.46
N GLN A 118 -0.01 15.18 8.71
CA GLN A 118 -0.37 13.76 8.62
C GLN A 118 0.78 12.92 8.09
N THR A 119 1.00 11.77 8.73
CA THR A 119 2.14 10.91 8.39
C THR A 119 1.71 9.70 7.58
N ARG A 120 2.58 9.28 6.66
CA ARG A 120 2.47 8.04 5.90
C ARG A 120 3.83 7.38 5.80
N SER A 121 3.81 6.09 5.56
CA SER A 121 5.00 5.33 5.20
C SER A 121 4.91 4.87 3.76
N PHE A 122 6.02 4.89 3.04
CA PHE A 122 6.06 4.52 1.64
C PHE A 122 7.16 3.49 1.39
N GLN A 123 6.82 2.37 0.75
CA GLN A 123 7.79 1.39 0.29
C GLN A 123 8.00 1.50 -1.21
N PHE A 124 9.22 1.22 -1.65
CA PHE A 124 9.52 1.16 -3.07
C PHE A 124 9.02 -0.16 -3.69
N ILE A 125 8.67 -0.13 -4.96
CA ILE A 125 8.06 -1.27 -5.65
C ILE A 125 8.94 -2.52 -5.65
N ASP A 126 10.27 -2.37 -5.77
CA ASP A 126 11.19 -3.53 -5.80
C ASP A 126 11.14 -4.30 -4.48
N ASP A 127 11.08 -3.59 -3.34
CA ASP A 127 10.93 -4.21 -2.01
C ASP A 127 9.59 -4.96 -1.91
N LEU A 128 8.49 -4.40 -2.44
CA LEU A 128 7.21 -5.10 -2.46
C LEU A 128 7.28 -6.37 -3.30
N VAL A 129 7.85 -6.31 -4.51
CA VAL A 129 7.97 -7.48 -5.40
C VAL A 129 8.76 -8.59 -4.73
N GLU A 130 9.88 -8.26 -4.08
CA GLU A 130 10.67 -9.22 -3.29
C GLU A 130 9.83 -9.86 -2.16
N GLY A 131 9.08 -9.04 -1.41
CA GLY A 131 8.18 -9.54 -0.35
C GLY A 131 7.10 -10.47 -0.88
N LEU A 132 6.50 -10.16 -2.04
CA LEU A 132 5.51 -11.02 -2.69
C LEU A 132 6.11 -12.36 -3.14
N LEU A 133 7.31 -12.35 -3.70
CA LEU A 133 8.02 -13.58 -4.11
C LEU A 133 8.36 -14.44 -2.89
N LYS A 134 8.88 -13.86 -1.82
CA LYS A 134 9.15 -14.56 -0.56
C LYS A 134 7.87 -15.14 0.04
N MET A 135 6.76 -14.39 0.04
CA MET A 135 5.47 -14.91 0.52
C MET A 135 4.96 -16.06 -0.33
N MET A 136 5.05 -15.99 -1.65
CA MET A 136 4.67 -17.10 -2.54
C MET A 136 5.50 -18.36 -2.30
N ASN A 137 6.78 -18.22 -1.94
CA ASN A 137 7.68 -19.35 -1.69
C ASN A 137 7.62 -19.85 -0.24
N SER A 138 6.97 -19.14 0.69
CA SER A 138 6.81 -19.55 2.07
C SER A 138 5.66 -20.55 2.26
N ASP A 139 5.60 -21.17 3.44
CA ASP A 139 4.45 -22.00 3.86
C ASP A 139 3.43 -21.21 4.69
N SER A 140 3.70 -19.95 4.96
CA SER A 140 2.79 -19.10 5.72
C SER A 140 1.52 -18.79 4.93
N VAL A 141 0.38 -18.91 5.57
CA VAL A 141 -0.91 -18.50 5.03
C VAL A 141 -1.04 -16.96 5.08
N GLY A 142 -0.49 -16.34 6.10
CA GLY A 142 -0.68 -14.94 6.42
C GLY A 142 -1.96 -14.69 7.24
N PRO A 143 -2.47 -13.44 7.28
CA PRO A 143 -1.94 -12.27 6.55
C PRO A 143 -0.56 -11.83 7.03
N ILE A 144 0.24 -11.26 6.13
CA ILE A 144 1.53 -10.63 6.45
C ILE A 144 1.55 -9.21 5.89
N ASN A 145 1.93 -8.24 6.73
CA ASN A 145 2.11 -6.86 6.30
C ASN A 145 3.38 -6.69 5.48
N LEU A 146 3.26 -6.11 4.28
CA LEU A 146 4.38 -5.67 3.47
C LEU A 146 4.35 -4.15 3.34
N GLY A 147 5.36 -3.49 3.91
CA GLY A 147 5.45 -2.03 3.90
C GLY A 147 6.72 -1.51 4.57
N ASN A 148 6.95 -0.21 4.45
CA ASN A 148 8.07 0.45 5.12
C ASN A 148 7.60 0.98 6.49
N PRO A 149 8.27 0.68 7.61
CA PRO A 149 7.91 1.17 8.93
C PRO A 149 8.35 2.63 9.20
N ILE A 150 9.07 3.26 8.29
CA ILE A 150 9.52 4.65 8.43
C ILE A 150 8.43 5.59 7.95
N GLU A 151 7.97 6.46 8.85
CA GLU A 151 6.97 7.49 8.55
C GLU A 151 7.63 8.83 8.22
N LEU A 152 6.97 9.59 7.35
CA LEU A 152 7.28 11.00 7.14
C LEU A 152 5.99 11.79 6.97
N SER A 153 6.07 13.11 7.23
CA SER A 153 4.93 14.00 6.99
C SER A 153 4.72 14.26 5.49
N MET A 154 3.51 14.63 5.12
CA MET A 154 3.22 15.01 3.73
C MET A 154 3.99 16.25 3.32
N LYS A 155 4.24 17.18 4.25
CA LYS A 155 5.09 18.35 4.03
C LYS A 155 6.53 17.97 3.73
N ASP A 156 7.11 16.99 4.48
CA ASP A 156 8.49 16.54 4.26
C ASP A 156 8.62 15.84 2.90
N LEU A 157 7.63 15.02 2.53
CA LEU A 157 7.59 14.39 1.22
C LEU A 157 7.56 15.43 0.09
N ALA A 158 6.70 16.44 0.19
CA ALA A 158 6.61 17.52 -0.80
C ALA A 158 7.94 18.28 -0.92
N THR A 159 8.53 18.64 0.21
CA THR A 159 9.83 19.33 0.27
C THR A 159 10.95 18.49 -0.38
N MET A 160 10.98 17.18 -0.11
CA MET A 160 11.94 16.26 -0.70
C MET A 160 11.76 16.16 -2.23
N VAL A 161 10.52 16.09 -2.72
CA VAL A 161 10.23 16.04 -4.15
C VAL A 161 10.68 17.33 -4.85
N ILE A 162 10.37 18.51 -4.29
CA ILE A 162 10.83 19.81 -4.83
C ILE A 162 12.35 19.81 -4.96
N ARG A 163 13.06 19.42 -3.90
CA ARG A 163 14.52 19.36 -3.89
C ARG A 163 15.07 18.41 -4.97
N LEU A 164 14.50 17.21 -5.07
CA LEU A 164 14.99 16.17 -6.00
C LEU A 164 14.69 16.47 -7.47
N THR A 165 13.66 17.26 -7.75
CA THR A 165 13.31 17.69 -9.11
C THR A 165 13.94 19.02 -9.50
N ASN A 166 14.63 19.70 -8.56
CA ASN A 166 15.10 21.09 -8.71
C ASN A 166 13.97 22.04 -9.14
N SER A 167 12.74 21.80 -8.68
CA SER A 167 11.58 22.59 -9.04
C SER A 167 11.50 23.89 -8.25
N SER A 168 10.92 24.92 -8.88
CA SER A 168 10.55 26.19 -8.22
C SER A 168 9.13 26.17 -7.64
N SER A 169 8.46 25.02 -7.61
CA SER A 169 7.10 24.86 -7.09
C SER A 169 7.00 25.27 -5.62
N ASN A 170 5.88 25.92 -5.27
CA ASN A 170 5.52 26.18 -3.88
C ASN A 170 4.65 25.03 -3.34
N ILE A 171 4.53 24.95 -2.01
CA ILE A 171 3.55 24.06 -1.36
C ILE A 171 2.30 24.88 -1.06
N ILE A 172 1.16 24.45 -1.59
CA ILE A 172 -0.15 25.00 -1.28
C ILE A 172 -0.98 24.01 -0.49
N TYR A 173 -1.79 24.52 0.43
CA TYR A 173 -2.61 23.67 1.31
C TYR A 173 -4.07 23.73 0.90
N LYS A 174 -4.76 22.59 0.88
CA LYS A 174 -6.19 22.45 0.60
C LYS A 174 -6.87 21.70 1.76
N GLU A 175 -8.20 21.81 1.84
CA GLU A 175 -8.97 21.08 2.84
C GLU A 175 -8.75 19.57 2.76
N LEU A 176 -8.64 18.92 3.93
CA LEU A 176 -8.46 17.48 4.01
C LEU A 176 -9.73 16.77 3.53
N PRO A 177 -9.63 15.77 2.64
CA PRO A 177 -10.77 14.93 2.28
C PRO A 177 -11.38 14.23 3.50
N LYS A 178 -12.69 14.04 3.49
CA LYS A 178 -13.36 13.24 4.51
C LYS A 178 -12.87 11.79 4.46
N ASP A 179 -12.75 11.17 5.63
CA ASP A 179 -12.33 9.77 5.81
C ASP A 179 -10.87 9.46 5.41
N ASP A 180 -9.97 10.47 5.32
CA ASP A 180 -8.53 10.20 5.13
C ASP A 180 -7.90 9.80 6.48
N PRO A 181 -7.34 8.58 6.64
CA PRO A 181 -6.76 8.13 7.91
C PRO A 181 -5.64 9.06 8.38
N LYS A 182 -5.57 9.36 9.68
CA LYS A 182 -4.53 10.25 10.23
C LYS A 182 -3.14 9.63 10.16
N ARG A 183 -3.03 8.33 10.42
CA ARG A 183 -1.75 7.60 10.49
C ARG A 183 -1.88 6.22 9.86
N ARG A 184 -0.86 5.82 9.11
CA ARG A 184 -0.79 4.46 8.54
C ARG A 184 0.65 3.99 8.46
N ARG A 185 0.99 3.01 9.32
CA ARG A 185 2.34 2.46 9.45
C ARG A 185 2.28 0.97 9.75
N PRO A 186 2.94 0.10 8.97
CA PRO A 186 2.97 -1.32 9.25
C PRO A 186 3.84 -1.66 10.47
N ASP A 187 3.40 -2.61 11.29
CA ASP A 187 4.31 -3.50 11.98
C ASP A 187 4.76 -4.58 10.97
N ILE A 188 6.05 -4.81 10.83
CA ILE A 188 6.64 -5.77 9.89
C ILE A 188 7.39 -6.91 10.58
N ASN A 189 7.15 -7.13 11.88
CA ASN A 189 7.85 -8.17 12.64
C ASN A 189 7.56 -9.57 12.11
N LEU A 190 6.32 -9.84 11.66
CA LEU A 190 5.99 -11.13 11.03
C LEU A 190 6.70 -11.28 9.67
N ALA A 191 6.77 -10.24 8.85
CA ALA A 191 7.51 -10.28 7.59
C ALA A 191 9.00 -10.58 7.82
N LYS A 192 9.62 -9.97 8.83
CA LYS A 192 11.02 -10.25 9.20
C LYS A 192 11.21 -11.67 9.68
N SER A 193 10.37 -12.15 10.60
CA SER A 193 10.56 -13.46 11.24
C SER A 193 10.20 -14.64 10.32
N ILE A 194 9.16 -14.50 9.50
CA ILE A 194 8.62 -15.58 8.67
C ILE A 194 9.24 -15.58 7.27
N LEU A 195 9.42 -14.40 6.68
CA LEU A 195 9.87 -14.23 5.30
C LEU A 195 11.35 -13.83 5.19
N ASP A 196 12.02 -13.55 6.31
CA ASP A 196 13.34 -12.90 6.30
C ASP A 196 13.34 -11.70 5.34
N TRP A 197 12.30 -10.84 5.47
CA TRP A 197 12.07 -9.70 4.60
C TRP A 197 11.97 -8.39 5.38
N SER A 198 12.62 -7.38 4.87
CA SER A 198 12.43 -5.98 5.25
C SER A 198 12.70 -5.09 4.05
N PRO A 199 12.07 -3.90 3.95
CA PRO A 199 12.40 -2.95 2.88
C PRO A 199 13.84 -2.47 3.04
N ILE A 200 14.59 -2.42 1.94
CA ILE A 200 16.00 -2.01 1.91
C ILE A 200 16.22 -0.73 1.12
N ILE A 201 15.29 -0.33 0.28
CA ILE A 201 15.41 0.87 -0.54
C ILE A 201 14.88 2.07 0.24
N ASP A 202 15.77 3.02 0.54
CA ASP A 202 15.40 4.26 1.20
C ASP A 202 14.54 5.15 0.29
N LEU A 203 13.78 6.06 0.92
CA LEU A 203 12.81 6.90 0.22
C LEU A 203 13.46 7.78 -0.86
N GLU A 204 14.61 8.38 -0.57
CA GLU A 204 15.27 9.28 -1.51
C GLU A 204 15.75 8.53 -2.77
N THR A 205 16.36 7.37 -2.59
CA THR A 205 16.78 6.49 -3.69
C THR A 205 15.59 6.06 -4.55
N GLY A 206 14.48 5.63 -3.93
CA GLY A 206 13.27 5.24 -4.65
C GLY A 206 12.61 6.41 -5.38
N LEU A 207 12.57 7.61 -4.76
CA LEU A 207 12.05 8.82 -5.41
C LEU A 207 12.89 9.22 -6.63
N LYS A 208 14.23 9.19 -6.55
CA LYS A 208 15.12 9.46 -7.70
C LYS A 208 14.82 8.54 -8.87
N LYS A 209 14.66 7.24 -8.63
CA LYS A 209 14.30 6.27 -9.69
C LYS A 209 12.91 6.58 -10.28
N THR A 210 11.93 6.94 -9.44
CA THR A 210 10.57 7.25 -9.87
C THR A 210 10.51 8.56 -10.66
N ILE A 211 11.20 9.61 -10.20
CA ILE A 211 11.32 10.90 -10.89
C ILE A 211 11.95 10.69 -12.27
N ASN A 212 13.06 9.97 -12.35
CA ASN A 212 13.71 9.68 -13.63
C ASN A 212 12.75 8.99 -14.61
N TYR A 213 11.96 8.03 -14.15
CA TYR A 213 10.94 7.38 -14.99
C TYR A 213 9.92 8.39 -15.52
N PHE A 214 9.35 9.26 -14.66
CA PHE A 214 8.36 10.26 -15.07
C PHE A 214 8.93 11.35 -15.97
N THR A 215 10.24 11.60 -15.91
CA THR A 215 10.91 12.58 -16.77
C THR A 215 11.12 12.03 -18.20
N THR A 216 11.31 10.69 -18.31
CA THR A 216 11.63 10.04 -19.58
C THR A 216 10.43 9.43 -20.31
N HIS A 217 9.30 9.29 -19.66
CA HIS A 217 8.06 8.68 -20.19
C HIS A 217 6.85 9.59 -20.00
#